data_82b6de0c469ce3bed14b374c9d8b6529
#
_entry.id   82b6de0c469ce3bed14b374c9d8b6529
#
_cell.length_a   1.000
_cell.length_b   1.000
_cell.length_c   1.000
_cell.angle_alpha   90.00
_cell.angle_beta   90.00
_cell.angle_gamma   90.00
#
_symmetry.space_group_name_H-M   'P 1'
#
loop_
_entity.id
_entity.type
_entity.pdbx_description
1 polymer ?
#
loop_
_entity_poly.entity_id
_entity_poly.type
_entity_poly.pdbx_seq_one_letter_code
_entity_poly.pdbx_strand_id
1 'polypeptide(L)'
;VFICEMGADKVNEIDFLTKFVKPKYGIVTSIGPQHLNTFLTMENIIHEKMLMIENLPQDGIGFINLDNHYIRNYHIKNNCRLITYGIKSTDVDYNAFDISYNNNGSTFFVKAGADIKSFKTKLLGEHNIANILVTIAVGRTMGISWEKLQQAILNLDYVEHRLQLKKINGLTFIDNAFNSNPEGAAMSLTVLSRMANKRFIITPGMIDLGSRQDEANREFGRQMLNKVDHVILVGKKQTAMILD
;
A
#
# COMPACT_ATOMS: atom_id res chain seq x y z
N VAL A 1 -5.90 6.82 22.71
CA VAL A 1 -4.98 7.01 21.56
C VAL A 1 -5.71 7.81 20.50
N PHE A 2 -5.08 8.84 19.97
CA PHE A 2 -5.57 9.63 18.84
C PHE A 2 -4.73 9.29 17.61
N ILE A 3 -5.38 8.91 16.51
CA ILE A 3 -4.74 8.59 15.24
C ILE A 3 -5.17 9.66 14.23
N CYS A 4 -4.21 10.36 13.65
CA CYS A 4 -4.44 11.43 12.70
C CYS A 4 -3.80 11.07 11.35
N GLU A 5 -4.59 10.98 10.29
CA GLU A 5 -4.09 10.94 8.93
C GLU A 5 -3.77 12.37 8.49
N MET A 6 -2.54 12.59 8.03
CA MET A 6 -2.06 13.88 7.58
C MET A 6 -1.78 13.83 6.08
N GLY A 7 -2.59 14.53 5.29
CA GLY A 7 -2.42 14.71 3.87
C GLY A 7 -1.68 16.01 3.54
N ALA A 8 -1.04 16.06 2.39
CA ALA A 8 -0.47 17.29 1.84
C ALA A 8 -0.61 17.32 0.31
N ASP A 9 -1.06 18.46 -0.20
CA ASP A 9 -1.16 18.76 -1.61
C ASP A 9 -0.06 19.75 -2.05
N LYS A 10 0.59 20.41 -1.11
CA LYS A 10 1.69 21.37 -1.32
C LYS A 10 2.66 21.39 -0.14
N VAL A 11 3.77 22.09 -0.26
CA VAL A 11 4.80 22.24 0.77
C VAL A 11 4.28 22.98 2.01
N ASN A 12 4.85 22.65 3.17
CA ASN A 12 4.59 23.20 4.52
C ASN A 12 3.26 22.79 5.17
N GLU A 13 2.50 21.85 4.59
CA GLU A 13 1.25 21.35 5.20
C GLU A 13 1.53 20.31 6.28
N ILE A 14 2.44 19.35 6.03
CA ILE A 14 2.85 18.39 7.08
C ILE A 14 3.59 19.11 8.21
N ASP A 15 4.43 20.09 7.90
CA ASP A 15 5.09 20.91 8.92
C ASP A 15 4.07 21.60 9.84
N PHE A 16 3.05 22.22 9.25
CA PHE A 16 1.97 22.85 10.01
C PHE A 16 1.20 21.81 10.86
N LEU A 17 0.78 20.69 10.24
CA LEU A 17 -0.02 19.66 10.90
C LEU A 17 0.74 19.00 12.05
N THR A 18 2.03 18.72 11.89
CA THR A 18 2.86 18.11 12.94
C THR A 18 3.09 19.07 14.11
N LYS A 19 3.25 20.36 13.86
CA LYS A 19 3.34 21.39 14.92
C LYS A 19 2.01 21.56 15.68
N PHE A 20 0.89 21.39 15.00
CA PHE A 20 -0.45 21.47 15.60
C PHE A 20 -0.78 20.22 16.43
N VAL A 21 -0.62 19.02 15.86
CA VAL A 21 -0.99 17.75 16.50
C VAL A 21 0.07 17.29 17.51
N LYS A 22 1.34 17.61 17.27
CA LYS A 22 2.50 17.20 18.08
C LYS A 22 2.54 15.67 18.28
N PRO A 23 2.63 14.88 17.20
CA PRO A 23 2.58 13.44 17.29
C PRO A 23 3.80 12.91 18.04
N LYS A 24 3.61 11.87 18.86
CA LYS A 24 4.69 11.10 19.47
C LYS A 24 5.17 9.97 18.56
N TYR A 25 4.28 9.44 17.72
CA TYR A 25 4.58 8.42 16.74
C TYR A 25 4.27 8.95 15.35
N GLY A 26 5.19 8.78 14.41
CA GLY A 26 5.04 9.15 13.02
C GLY A 26 5.16 7.93 12.11
N ILE A 27 4.31 7.84 11.09
CA ILE A 27 4.32 6.75 10.12
C ILE A 27 4.40 7.34 8.72
N VAL A 28 5.36 6.88 7.93
CA VAL A 28 5.41 7.15 6.49
C VAL A 28 5.30 5.82 5.75
N THR A 29 4.16 5.59 5.12
CA THR A 29 3.85 4.30 4.46
C THR A 29 4.44 4.21 3.07
N SER A 30 4.33 5.28 2.28
CA SER A 30 4.77 5.30 0.89
C SER A 30 4.95 6.74 0.40
N ILE A 31 5.92 6.93 -0.46
CA ILE A 31 6.15 8.17 -1.22
C ILE A 31 6.17 7.81 -2.70
N GLY A 32 5.46 8.58 -3.51
CA GLY A 32 5.39 8.43 -4.95
C GLY A 32 4.93 9.73 -5.63
N PRO A 33 4.97 9.78 -6.98
CA PRO A 33 4.54 10.95 -7.73
C PRO A 33 3.04 11.20 -7.53
N GLN A 34 2.71 12.33 -6.92
CA GLN A 34 1.33 12.83 -6.74
C GLN A 34 1.38 14.34 -6.60
N HIS A 35 0.30 15.03 -6.98
CA HIS A 35 0.18 16.50 -6.86
C HIS A 35 1.39 17.27 -7.41
N LEU A 36 2.02 16.78 -8.51
CA LEU A 36 3.22 17.39 -9.08
C LEU A 36 3.00 18.83 -9.57
N ASN A 37 1.75 19.21 -9.88
CA ASN A 37 1.41 20.58 -10.25
C ASN A 37 1.61 21.59 -9.10
N THR A 38 1.48 21.15 -7.86
CA THR A 38 1.60 21.99 -6.66
C THR A 38 2.92 21.79 -5.93
N PHE A 39 3.43 20.56 -5.88
CA PHE A 39 4.75 20.27 -5.32
C PHE A 39 5.91 20.64 -6.26
N LEU A 40 5.67 20.70 -7.56
CA LEU A 40 6.62 21.01 -8.64
C LEU A 40 7.68 19.92 -8.87
N THR A 41 8.25 19.32 -7.83
CA THR A 41 9.29 18.30 -7.95
C THR A 41 9.06 17.12 -7.01
N MET A 42 9.69 15.98 -7.33
CA MET A 42 9.68 14.81 -6.42
C MET A 42 10.42 15.07 -5.12
N GLU A 43 11.48 15.87 -5.16
CA GLU A 43 12.25 16.23 -3.96
C GLU A 43 11.37 16.96 -2.94
N ASN A 44 10.50 17.86 -3.41
CA ASN A 44 9.55 18.56 -2.55
C ASN A 44 8.53 17.59 -1.93
N ILE A 45 8.03 16.62 -2.70
CA ILE A 45 7.12 15.58 -2.17
C ILE A 45 7.81 14.73 -1.10
N ILE A 46 9.05 14.29 -1.39
CA ILE A 46 9.84 13.48 -0.47
C ILE A 46 10.09 14.25 0.82
N HIS A 47 10.59 15.47 0.70
CA HIS A 47 10.88 16.32 1.86
C HIS A 47 9.63 16.54 2.70
N GLU A 48 8.53 16.96 2.08
CA GLU A 48 7.28 17.26 2.76
C GLU A 48 6.75 16.05 3.55
N LYS A 49 6.70 14.87 2.92
CA LYS A 49 6.21 13.67 3.60
C LYS A 49 7.15 13.19 4.71
N MET A 50 8.45 13.39 4.55
CA MET A 50 9.44 13.02 5.57
C MET A 50 9.45 13.97 6.76
N LEU A 51 8.86 15.17 6.65
CA LEU A 51 8.64 16.05 7.82
C LEU A 51 7.81 15.39 8.92
N MET A 52 7.00 14.36 8.60
CA MET A 52 6.34 13.52 9.59
C MET A 52 7.35 12.89 10.57
N ILE A 53 8.51 12.50 10.09
CA ILE A 53 9.58 11.90 10.92
C ILE A 53 10.52 12.98 11.49
N GLU A 54 10.86 13.98 10.66
CA GLU A 54 11.79 15.04 11.07
C GLU A 54 11.26 15.91 12.21
N ASN A 55 9.93 16.07 12.30
CA ASN A 55 9.28 16.88 13.33
C ASN A 55 8.90 16.10 14.59
N LEU A 56 9.26 14.82 14.70
CA LEU A 56 9.03 14.05 15.92
C LEU A 56 9.90 14.56 17.08
N PRO A 57 9.42 14.49 18.33
CA PRO A 57 10.26 14.76 19.49
C PRO A 57 11.38 13.70 19.62
N GLN A 58 12.45 14.02 20.33
CA GLN A 58 13.59 13.08 20.50
C GLN A 58 13.19 11.75 21.16
N ASP A 59 12.17 11.76 22.03
CA ASP A 59 11.58 10.57 22.64
C ASP A 59 10.44 9.96 21.81
N GLY A 60 10.25 10.45 20.59
CA GLY A 60 9.28 9.95 19.61
C GLY A 60 9.78 8.70 18.87
N ILE A 61 8.88 8.09 18.12
CA ILE A 61 9.19 6.90 17.32
C ILE A 61 8.67 7.08 15.89
N GLY A 62 9.57 6.97 14.91
CA GLY A 62 9.26 6.96 13.49
C GLY A 62 9.15 5.54 12.95
N PHE A 63 8.12 5.26 12.17
CA PHE A 63 7.95 3.98 11.48
C PHE A 63 8.08 4.21 9.97
N ILE A 64 9.04 3.55 9.34
CA ILE A 64 9.40 3.79 7.94
C ILE A 64 9.43 2.50 7.12
N ASN A 65 8.84 2.58 5.92
CA ASN A 65 8.78 1.47 4.96
C ASN A 65 10.03 1.46 4.09
N LEU A 66 10.93 0.49 4.30
CA LEU A 66 12.16 0.36 3.51
C LEU A 66 11.95 -0.30 2.13
N ASP A 67 10.76 -0.79 1.81
CA ASP A 67 10.44 -1.20 0.43
C ASP A 67 10.29 -0.01 -0.50
N ASN A 68 9.94 1.17 0.05
CA ASN A 68 9.85 2.39 -0.73
C ASN A 68 11.24 3.02 -0.90
N HIS A 69 11.72 3.11 -2.13
CA HIS A 69 13.07 3.57 -2.42
C HIS A 69 13.31 5.04 -2.05
N TYR A 70 12.29 5.89 -2.10
CA TYR A 70 12.42 7.29 -1.68
C TYR A 70 12.61 7.41 -0.17
N ILE A 71 11.87 6.62 0.61
CA ILE A 71 12.01 6.58 2.07
C ILE A 71 13.36 5.98 2.46
N ARG A 72 13.74 4.85 1.85
CA ARG A 72 15.01 4.16 2.13
C ARG A 72 16.23 5.03 1.87
N ASN A 73 16.20 5.86 0.83
CA ASN A 73 17.33 6.70 0.42
C ASN A 73 17.29 8.11 1.05
N TYR A 74 16.26 8.42 1.83
CA TYR A 74 16.18 9.71 2.49
C TYR A 74 17.10 9.77 3.71
N HIS A 75 17.90 10.83 3.80
CA HIS A 75 18.75 11.07 4.97
C HIS A 75 17.95 11.75 6.09
N ILE A 76 17.52 10.96 7.09
CA ILE A 76 16.79 11.43 8.25
C ILE A 76 17.77 12.14 9.19
N LYS A 77 17.49 13.41 9.51
CA LYS A 77 18.32 14.26 10.39
C LYS A 77 17.89 14.19 11.84
N ASN A 78 16.65 13.82 12.11
CA ASN A 78 16.11 13.67 13.45
C ASN A 78 16.73 12.45 14.17
N ASN A 79 17.01 12.60 15.45
CA ASN A 79 17.55 11.54 16.32
C ASN A 79 16.48 10.72 17.05
N CYS A 80 15.22 10.79 16.62
CA CYS A 80 14.16 9.93 17.17
C CYS A 80 14.45 8.46 16.89
N ARG A 81 13.88 7.56 17.69
CA ARG A 81 13.98 6.13 17.43
C ARG A 81 13.24 5.79 16.14
N LEU A 82 13.89 5.05 15.25
CA LEU A 82 13.27 4.52 14.03
C LEU A 82 12.96 3.03 14.20
N ILE A 83 11.82 2.63 13.68
CA ILE A 83 11.41 1.23 13.50
C ILE A 83 11.14 1.04 12.01
N THR A 84 11.86 0.09 11.43
CA THR A 84 11.84 -0.20 10.01
C THR A 84 10.94 -1.38 9.71
N TYR A 85 10.28 -1.35 8.55
CA TYR A 85 9.48 -2.47 8.09
C TYR A 85 9.53 -2.64 6.57
N GLY A 86 9.22 -3.86 6.10
CA GLY A 86 9.18 -4.17 4.68
C GLY A 86 8.75 -5.61 4.41
N ILE A 87 8.34 -5.86 3.17
CA ILE A 87 8.03 -7.17 2.62
C ILE A 87 9.25 -7.67 1.82
N LYS A 88 9.78 -6.82 0.94
CA LYS A 88 10.94 -7.12 0.08
C LYS A 88 12.25 -6.88 0.81
N SER A 89 12.30 -5.87 1.64
CA SER A 89 13.44 -5.57 2.50
C SER A 89 13.43 -6.51 3.69
N THR A 90 14.49 -7.33 3.83
CA THR A 90 14.60 -8.36 4.87
C THR A 90 15.43 -7.93 6.08
N ASP A 91 16.28 -6.92 5.91
CA ASP A 91 17.07 -6.30 6.98
C ASP A 91 16.29 -5.12 7.59
N VAL A 92 15.22 -5.47 8.30
CA VAL A 92 14.27 -4.54 8.92
C VAL A 92 13.82 -5.11 10.27
N ASP A 93 13.28 -4.23 11.15
CA ASP A 93 12.76 -4.65 12.46
C ASP A 93 11.52 -5.54 12.33
N TYR A 94 10.67 -5.28 11.32
CA TYR A 94 9.47 -6.07 11.02
C TYR A 94 9.45 -6.45 9.55
N ASN A 95 9.54 -7.74 9.25
CA ASN A 95 9.47 -8.26 7.88
C ASN A 95 8.27 -9.18 7.71
N ALA A 96 7.46 -8.95 6.67
CA ALA A 96 6.41 -9.88 6.27
C ALA A 96 6.89 -10.74 5.09
N PHE A 97 6.65 -12.05 5.15
CA PHE A 97 7.11 -13.02 4.15
C PHE A 97 6.12 -14.18 3.98
N ASP A 98 6.37 -15.05 3.02
CA ASP A 98 5.50 -16.20 2.67
C ASP A 98 4.04 -15.81 2.49
N ILE A 99 3.82 -14.74 1.70
CA ILE A 99 2.50 -14.20 1.43
C ILE A 99 1.78 -15.09 0.43
N SER A 100 0.60 -15.55 0.81
CA SER A 100 -0.31 -16.30 -0.06
C SER A 100 -1.71 -15.69 -0.07
N TYR A 101 -2.39 -15.80 -1.21
CA TYR A 101 -3.75 -15.31 -1.43
C TYR A 101 -4.68 -16.46 -1.74
N ASN A 102 -5.92 -16.37 -1.25
CA ASN A 102 -6.99 -17.32 -1.57
C ASN A 102 -8.36 -16.60 -1.51
N ASN A 103 -9.43 -17.35 -1.78
CA ASN A 103 -10.80 -16.82 -1.81
C ASN A 103 -11.33 -16.35 -0.43
N ASN A 104 -10.51 -16.35 0.61
CA ASN A 104 -10.86 -15.88 1.96
C ASN A 104 -9.96 -14.71 2.42
N GLY A 105 -9.00 -14.29 1.58
CA GLY A 105 -8.06 -13.21 1.89
C GLY A 105 -6.60 -13.62 1.76
N SER A 106 -5.76 -13.11 2.65
CA SER A 106 -4.30 -13.32 2.66
C SER A 106 -3.86 -14.04 3.92
N THR A 107 -2.82 -14.86 3.78
CA THR A 107 -2.04 -15.40 4.92
C THR A 107 -0.57 -15.04 4.71
N PHE A 108 0.12 -14.72 5.79
CA PHE A 108 1.54 -14.35 5.77
C PHE A 108 2.18 -14.55 7.13
N PHE A 109 3.50 -14.55 7.17
CA PHE A 109 4.27 -14.56 8.41
C PHE A 109 4.90 -13.20 8.65
N VAL A 110 5.07 -12.85 9.92
CA VAL A 110 5.81 -11.66 10.36
C VAL A 110 6.96 -12.09 11.24
N LYS A 111 8.17 -11.67 10.87
CA LYS A 111 9.38 -11.78 11.68
C LYS A 111 9.64 -10.44 12.38
N ALA A 112 9.88 -10.48 13.69
CA ALA A 112 10.27 -9.33 14.49
C ALA A 112 11.30 -9.78 15.54
N GLY A 113 12.56 -9.48 15.31
CA GLY A 113 13.66 -10.05 16.09
C GLY A 113 13.69 -11.57 16.04
N ALA A 114 13.57 -12.25 17.18
CA ALA A 114 13.49 -13.71 17.28
C ALA A 114 12.08 -14.27 17.08
N ASP A 115 11.05 -13.43 17.14
CA ASP A 115 9.66 -13.87 16.99
C ASP A 115 9.30 -14.08 15.53
N ILE A 116 8.60 -15.18 15.23
CA ILE A 116 7.91 -15.42 13.95
C ILE A 116 6.47 -15.79 14.27
N LYS A 117 5.53 -15.01 13.70
CA LYS A 117 4.09 -15.20 13.92
C LYS A 117 3.33 -15.22 12.59
N SER A 118 2.36 -16.13 12.47
CA SER A 118 1.48 -16.20 11.32
C SER A 118 0.28 -15.28 11.48
N PHE A 119 -0.14 -14.65 10.38
CA PHE A 119 -1.32 -13.78 10.34
C PHE A 119 -2.26 -14.19 9.21
N LYS A 120 -3.54 -13.94 9.43
CA LYS A 120 -4.61 -14.09 8.44
C LYS A 120 -5.42 -12.81 8.41
N THR A 121 -5.82 -12.39 7.22
CA THR A 121 -6.68 -11.23 7.02
C THR A 121 -7.57 -11.44 5.79
N LYS A 122 -8.72 -10.79 5.76
CA LYS A 122 -9.57 -10.75 4.56
C LYS A 122 -8.94 -9.90 3.45
N LEU A 123 -8.07 -8.95 3.80
CA LEU A 123 -7.51 -7.98 2.87
C LEU A 123 -6.53 -8.64 1.90
N LEU A 124 -6.52 -8.17 0.64
CA LEU A 124 -5.65 -8.65 -0.42
C LEU A 124 -4.61 -7.59 -0.81
N GLY A 125 -3.48 -8.06 -1.33
CA GLY A 125 -2.43 -7.22 -1.90
C GLY A 125 -1.33 -6.83 -0.92
N GLU A 126 -0.09 -6.76 -1.44
CA GLU A 126 1.11 -6.45 -0.65
C GLU A 126 1.02 -5.09 0.06
N HIS A 127 0.34 -4.09 -0.55
CA HIS A 127 0.15 -2.79 0.09
C HIS A 127 -0.69 -2.87 1.38
N ASN A 128 -1.75 -3.69 1.40
CA ASN A 128 -2.53 -3.92 2.61
C ASN A 128 -1.71 -4.67 3.66
N ILE A 129 -0.89 -5.64 3.24
CA ILE A 129 0.01 -6.36 4.14
C ILE A 129 1.08 -5.41 4.71
N ALA A 130 1.63 -4.49 3.91
CA ALA A 130 2.56 -3.47 4.40
C ALA A 130 1.90 -2.53 5.43
N ASN A 131 0.65 -2.13 5.20
CA ASN A 131 -0.12 -1.32 6.16
C ASN A 131 -0.44 -2.11 7.45
N ILE A 132 -0.76 -3.40 7.34
CA ILE A 132 -0.93 -4.29 8.50
C ILE A 132 0.40 -4.45 9.25
N LEU A 133 1.50 -4.59 8.54
CA LEU A 133 2.82 -4.78 9.13
C LEU A 133 3.23 -3.59 10.00
N VAL A 134 3.02 -2.35 9.52
CA VAL A 134 3.28 -1.17 10.37
C VAL A 134 2.28 -1.07 11.53
N THR A 135 1.03 -1.49 11.35
CA THR A 135 0.05 -1.57 12.44
C THR A 135 0.50 -2.55 13.53
N ILE A 136 1.07 -3.69 13.14
CA ILE A 136 1.69 -4.66 14.06
C ILE A 136 2.86 -4.00 14.80
N ALA A 137 3.77 -3.33 14.08
CA ALA A 137 4.93 -2.67 14.66
C ALA A 137 4.53 -1.62 15.71
N VAL A 138 3.54 -0.77 15.40
CA VAL A 138 2.97 0.21 16.34
C VAL A 138 2.33 -0.48 17.53
N GLY A 139 1.49 -1.48 17.30
CA GLY A 139 0.80 -2.22 18.38
C GLY A 139 1.78 -2.90 19.33
N ARG A 140 2.83 -3.54 18.80
CA ARG A 140 3.91 -4.14 19.61
C ARG A 140 4.67 -3.09 20.41
N THR A 141 4.96 -1.95 19.82
CA THR A 141 5.59 -0.82 20.51
C THR A 141 4.71 -0.30 21.67
N MET A 142 3.40 -0.38 21.53
CA MET A 142 2.42 -0.03 22.57
C MET A 142 2.15 -1.17 23.58
N GLY A 143 2.85 -2.31 23.49
CA GLY A 143 2.70 -3.43 24.41
C GLY A 143 1.51 -4.35 24.11
N ILE A 144 0.88 -4.25 22.94
CA ILE A 144 -0.21 -5.17 22.55
C ILE A 144 0.38 -6.55 22.25
N SER A 145 -0.21 -7.62 22.81
CA SER A 145 0.26 -8.99 22.59
C SER A 145 0.05 -9.45 21.14
N TRP A 146 0.82 -10.46 20.71
CA TRP A 146 0.70 -11.04 19.38
C TRP A 146 -0.70 -11.59 19.11
N GLU A 147 -1.30 -12.26 20.10
CA GLU A 147 -2.61 -12.89 20.00
C GLU A 147 -3.72 -11.85 19.79
N LYS A 148 -3.64 -10.71 20.50
CA LYS A 148 -4.59 -9.60 20.31
C LYS A 148 -4.44 -8.97 18.94
N LEU A 149 -3.21 -8.80 18.44
CA LEU A 149 -2.96 -8.29 17.11
C LEU A 149 -3.47 -9.24 16.02
N GLN A 150 -3.21 -10.56 16.17
CA GLN A 150 -3.72 -11.58 15.23
C GLN A 150 -5.25 -11.54 15.14
N GLN A 151 -5.92 -11.45 16.30
CA GLN A 151 -7.39 -11.38 16.35
C GLN A 151 -7.93 -10.08 15.75
N ALA A 152 -7.31 -8.94 16.03
CA ALA A 152 -7.71 -7.65 15.46
C ALA A 152 -7.55 -7.65 13.93
N ILE A 153 -6.42 -8.17 13.41
CA ILE A 153 -6.12 -8.22 11.97
C ILE A 153 -7.05 -9.20 11.24
N LEU A 154 -7.42 -10.31 11.84
CA LEU A 154 -8.40 -11.24 11.27
C LEU A 154 -9.78 -10.59 11.09
N ASN A 155 -10.14 -9.65 11.96
CA ASN A 155 -11.41 -8.94 11.97
C ASN A 155 -11.40 -7.62 11.16
N LEU A 156 -10.27 -7.26 10.53
CA LEU A 156 -10.24 -6.09 9.63
C LEU A 156 -11.24 -6.28 8.50
N ASP A 157 -11.95 -5.21 8.18
CA ASP A 157 -12.88 -5.19 7.06
C ASP A 157 -12.30 -4.46 5.86
N TYR A 158 -12.90 -4.67 4.69
CA TYR A 158 -12.48 -4.05 3.45
C TYR A 158 -12.80 -2.55 3.45
N VAL A 159 -11.97 -1.79 2.75
CA VAL A 159 -12.39 -0.52 2.19
C VAL A 159 -13.11 -0.83 0.88
N GLU A 160 -14.32 -0.29 0.70
CA GLU A 160 -15.14 -0.54 -0.50
C GLU A 160 -14.37 -0.20 -1.77
N HIS A 161 -14.50 -1.07 -2.78
CA HIS A 161 -13.86 -0.93 -4.08
C HIS A 161 -12.33 -0.89 -4.08
N ARG A 162 -11.67 -1.32 -2.98
CA ARG A 162 -10.19 -1.43 -2.89
C ARG A 162 -9.77 -2.88 -2.66
N LEU A 163 -9.55 -3.62 -3.74
CA LEU A 163 -9.27 -5.07 -3.73
C LEU A 163 -10.25 -5.87 -2.85
N GLN A 164 -11.50 -5.44 -2.84
CA GLN A 164 -12.55 -6.05 -2.04
C GLN A 164 -12.97 -7.39 -2.61
N LEU A 165 -12.88 -8.45 -1.81
CA LEU A 165 -13.43 -9.76 -2.18
C LEU A 165 -14.95 -9.78 -2.01
N LYS A 166 -15.65 -10.14 -3.09
CA LYS A 166 -17.10 -10.33 -3.10
C LYS A 166 -17.42 -11.73 -3.65
N LYS A 167 -18.33 -12.44 -3.01
CA LYS A 167 -18.85 -13.74 -3.50
C LYS A 167 -20.28 -13.55 -3.98
N ILE A 168 -20.49 -13.74 -5.28
CA ILE A 168 -21.81 -13.54 -5.91
C ILE A 168 -22.05 -14.75 -6.81
N ASN A 169 -23.15 -15.50 -6.57
CA ASN A 169 -23.57 -16.65 -7.38
C ASN A 169 -22.46 -17.68 -7.64
N GLY A 170 -21.65 -17.98 -6.63
CA GLY A 170 -20.55 -18.93 -6.75
C GLY A 170 -19.27 -18.42 -7.41
N LEU A 171 -19.28 -17.17 -7.89
CA LEU A 171 -18.10 -16.49 -8.45
C LEU A 171 -17.42 -15.65 -7.39
N THR A 172 -16.10 -15.57 -7.46
CA THR A 172 -15.30 -14.67 -6.62
C THR A 172 -14.91 -13.44 -7.45
N PHE A 173 -15.28 -12.27 -6.97
CA PHE A 173 -14.93 -10.98 -7.56
C PHE A 173 -13.88 -10.30 -6.70
N ILE A 174 -12.88 -9.70 -7.33
CA ILE A 174 -11.95 -8.75 -6.73
C ILE A 174 -12.34 -7.37 -7.24
N ASP A 175 -13.09 -6.63 -6.44
CA ASP A 175 -13.55 -5.30 -6.78
C ASP A 175 -12.47 -4.25 -6.44
N ASN A 176 -11.90 -3.62 -7.45
CA ASN A 176 -10.89 -2.56 -7.35
C ASN A 176 -11.28 -1.34 -8.19
N ALA A 177 -12.57 -0.96 -8.14
CA ALA A 177 -13.13 0.07 -9.00
C ALA A 177 -13.04 1.50 -8.45
N PHE A 178 -12.42 1.72 -7.28
CA PHE A 178 -12.37 3.05 -6.63
C PHE A 178 -11.57 4.07 -7.44
N ASN A 179 -10.35 3.71 -7.84
CA ASN A 179 -9.50 4.57 -8.65
C ASN A 179 -8.50 3.70 -9.43
N SER A 180 -8.51 3.85 -10.75
CA SER A 180 -7.62 3.10 -11.62
C SER A 180 -6.37 3.93 -11.95
N ASN A 181 -5.25 3.54 -11.38
CA ASN A 181 -3.93 4.07 -11.71
C ASN A 181 -2.97 2.91 -12.03
N PRO A 182 -1.83 3.17 -12.69
CA PRO A 182 -0.91 2.12 -13.13
C PRO A 182 -0.45 1.17 -12.02
N GLU A 183 -0.14 1.70 -10.84
CA GLU A 183 0.31 0.89 -9.69
C GLU A 183 -0.80 0.02 -9.12
N GLY A 184 -2.00 0.58 -8.93
CA GLY A 184 -3.17 -0.15 -8.46
C GLY A 184 -3.62 -1.24 -9.43
N ALA A 185 -3.54 -0.98 -10.74
CA ALA A 185 -3.84 -1.95 -11.78
C ALA A 185 -2.83 -3.11 -11.77
N ALA A 186 -1.53 -2.82 -11.71
CA ALA A 186 -0.48 -3.83 -11.61
C ALA A 186 -0.60 -4.70 -10.35
N MET A 187 -0.95 -4.09 -9.20
CA MET A 187 -1.22 -4.83 -7.97
C MET A 187 -2.43 -5.75 -8.09
N SER A 188 -3.53 -5.27 -8.69
CA SER A 188 -4.73 -6.10 -8.92
C SER A 188 -4.41 -7.32 -9.79
N LEU A 189 -3.63 -7.14 -10.86
CA LEU A 189 -3.16 -8.23 -11.70
C LEU A 189 -2.27 -9.22 -10.94
N THR A 190 -1.42 -8.72 -10.06
CA THR A 190 -0.56 -9.57 -9.23
C THR A 190 -1.40 -10.44 -8.28
N VAL A 191 -2.40 -9.86 -7.64
CA VAL A 191 -3.34 -10.61 -6.78
C VAL A 191 -4.12 -11.63 -7.61
N LEU A 192 -4.72 -11.21 -8.73
CA LEU A 192 -5.49 -12.08 -9.61
C LEU A 192 -4.67 -13.25 -10.16
N SER A 193 -3.41 -13.01 -10.55
CA SER A 193 -2.51 -14.05 -11.07
C SER A 193 -2.17 -15.14 -10.05
N ARG A 194 -2.27 -14.85 -8.76
CA ARG A 194 -2.03 -15.80 -7.67
C ARG A 194 -3.31 -16.55 -7.23
N MET A 195 -4.47 -16.18 -7.78
CA MET A 195 -5.72 -16.90 -7.50
C MET A 195 -5.80 -18.19 -8.31
N ALA A 196 -6.42 -19.21 -7.71
CA ALA A 196 -6.74 -20.46 -8.40
C ALA A 196 -7.90 -20.28 -9.39
N ASN A 197 -8.06 -21.22 -10.32
CA ASN A 197 -9.10 -21.27 -11.33
C ASN A 197 -8.92 -20.28 -12.51
N LYS A 198 -9.96 -20.18 -13.36
CA LYS A 198 -9.97 -19.25 -14.50
C LYS A 198 -10.07 -17.81 -14.02
N ARG A 199 -9.23 -16.96 -14.59
CA ARG A 199 -9.07 -15.56 -14.21
C ARG A 199 -9.60 -14.66 -15.31
N PHE A 200 -10.60 -13.88 -14.95
CA PHE A 200 -11.22 -12.88 -15.82
C PHE A 200 -10.89 -11.48 -15.31
N ILE A 201 -10.62 -10.56 -16.23
CA ILE A 201 -10.56 -9.15 -15.92
C ILE A 201 -11.64 -8.40 -16.68
N ILE A 202 -12.34 -7.49 -16.02
CA ILE A 202 -13.30 -6.57 -16.62
C ILE A 202 -12.81 -5.16 -16.32
N THR A 203 -12.51 -4.37 -17.33
CA THR A 203 -11.90 -3.05 -17.13
C THR A 203 -12.35 -2.04 -18.19
N PRO A 204 -12.59 -0.77 -17.80
CA PRO A 204 -12.73 0.35 -18.73
C PRO A 204 -11.37 0.93 -19.15
N GLY A 205 -10.24 0.35 -18.71
CA GLY A 205 -8.93 0.94 -18.82
C GLY A 205 -8.70 2.03 -17.77
N MET A 206 -7.59 2.75 -17.92
CA MET A 206 -7.24 3.89 -17.09
C MET A 206 -7.59 5.19 -17.81
N ILE A 207 -8.16 6.14 -17.08
CA ILE A 207 -8.55 7.48 -17.56
C ILE A 207 -7.86 8.56 -16.71
N ASP A 208 -7.92 9.81 -17.15
CA ASP A 208 -7.39 10.98 -16.41
C ASP A 208 -5.86 10.97 -16.17
N LEU A 209 -5.11 10.28 -17.03
CA LEU A 209 -3.65 10.24 -16.99
C LEU A 209 -2.97 11.25 -17.95
N GLY A 210 -3.76 12.10 -18.58
CA GLY A 210 -3.27 13.10 -19.55
C GLY A 210 -2.50 12.45 -20.71
N SER A 211 -1.36 13.02 -21.08
CA SER A 211 -0.53 12.51 -22.17
C SER A 211 0.06 11.10 -21.96
N ARG A 212 0.03 10.57 -20.74
CA ARG A 212 0.53 9.24 -20.41
C ARG A 212 -0.55 8.14 -20.47
N GLN A 213 -1.82 8.50 -20.77
CA GLN A 213 -2.94 7.57 -20.71
C GLN A 213 -2.78 6.40 -21.69
N ASP A 214 -2.41 6.68 -22.92
CA ASP A 214 -2.27 5.66 -23.96
C ASP A 214 -1.16 4.68 -23.64
N GLU A 215 0.01 5.16 -23.22
CA GLU A 215 1.13 4.29 -22.82
C GLU A 215 0.82 3.49 -21.57
N ALA A 216 0.15 4.07 -20.56
CA ALA A 216 -0.28 3.36 -19.37
C ALA A 216 -1.27 2.23 -19.68
N ASN A 217 -2.23 2.44 -20.58
CA ASN A 217 -3.17 1.42 -21.02
C ASN A 217 -2.48 0.32 -21.84
N ARG A 218 -1.53 0.67 -22.71
CA ARG A 218 -0.73 -0.30 -23.46
C ARG A 218 0.11 -1.18 -22.52
N GLU A 219 0.77 -0.56 -21.56
CA GLU A 219 1.54 -1.30 -20.55
C GLU A 219 0.64 -2.19 -19.68
N PHE A 220 -0.57 -1.74 -19.35
CA PHE A 220 -1.55 -2.55 -18.64
C PHE A 220 -1.96 -3.79 -19.45
N GLY A 221 -2.17 -3.64 -20.76
CA GLY A 221 -2.41 -4.76 -21.68
C GLY A 221 -1.26 -5.77 -21.66
N ARG A 222 -0.01 -5.30 -21.79
CA ARG A 222 1.18 -6.17 -21.71
C ARG A 222 1.27 -6.92 -20.38
N GLN A 223 0.95 -6.25 -19.28
CA GLN A 223 0.97 -6.86 -17.94
C GLN A 223 -0.11 -7.94 -17.74
N MET A 224 -1.18 -7.94 -18.52
CA MET A 224 -2.22 -8.98 -18.48
C MET A 224 -1.73 -10.31 -19.10
N LEU A 225 -0.76 -10.27 -20.00
CA LEU A 225 -0.24 -11.46 -20.67
C LEU A 225 0.23 -12.50 -19.63
N ASN A 226 -0.22 -13.74 -19.80
CA ASN A 226 0.07 -14.88 -18.92
C ASN A 226 -0.45 -14.74 -17.46
N LYS A 227 -1.14 -13.66 -17.12
CA LYS A 227 -1.72 -13.47 -15.79
C LYS A 227 -3.22 -13.68 -15.73
N VAL A 228 -3.92 -13.47 -16.86
CA VAL A 228 -5.38 -13.65 -16.97
C VAL A 228 -5.72 -14.55 -18.15
N ASP A 229 -6.85 -15.23 -18.06
CA ASP A 229 -7.29 -16.16 -19.09
C ASP A 229 -8.27 -15.47 -20.07
N HIS A 230 -9.02 -14.47 -19.60
CA HIS A 230 -9.97 -13.71 -20.41
C HIS A 230 -9.98 -12.23 -19.99
N VAL A 231 -10.12 -11.36 -20.99
CA VAL A 231 -10.21 -9.90 -20.81
C VAL A 231 -11.51 -9.39 -21.42
N ILE A 232 -12.29 -8.64 -20.63
CA ILE A 232 -13.51 -7.98 -21.08
C ILE A 232 -13.26 -6.47 -20.98
N LEU A 233 -13.20 -5.81 -22.12
CA LEU A 233 -12.96 -4.38 -22.23
C LEU A 233 -14.28 -3.61 -22.33
N VAL A 234 -14.45 -2.61 -21.47
CA VAL A 234 -15.65 -1.77 -21.43
C VAL A 234 -15.34 -0.41 -22.03
N GLY A 235 -15.96 -0.11 -23.17
CA GLY A 235 -15.76 1.15 -23.92
C GLY A 235 -14.61 1.05 -24.94
N LYS A 236 -14.95 1.03 -26.22
CA LYS A 236 -14.00 0.77 -27.32
C LYS A 236 -12.89 1.81 -27.43
N LYS A 237 -13.20 3.10 -27.20
CA LYS A 237 -12.25 4.20 -27.43
C LYS A 237 -11.12 4.20 -26.39
N GLN A 238 -11.48 4.15 -25.12
CA GLN A 238 -10.51 4.26 -24.00
C GLN A 238 -9.71 2.97 -23.78
N THR A 239 -10.19 1.84 -24.26
CA THR A 239 -9.51 0.54 -24.09
C THR A 239 -8.74 0.09 -25.34
N ALA A 240 -8.76 0.85 -26.43
CA ALA A 240 -8.10 0.47 -27.68
C ALA A 240 -6.60 0.16 -27.45
N MET A 241 -5.91 0.96 -26.68
CA MET A 241 -4.48 0.79 -26.37
C MET A 241 -4.14 -0.43 -25.52
N ILE A 242 -5.13 -1.06 -24.90
CA ILE A 242 -4.91 -2.30 -24.13
C ILE A 242 -4.74 -3.51 -25.09
N LEU A 243 -5.26 -3.41 -26.32
CA LEU A 243 -5.19 -4.46 -27.32
C LEU A 243 -3.91 -4.42 -28.16
N ASP A 244 -3.17 -3.30 -28.15
CA ASP A 244 -1.91 -3.11 -28.86
C ASP A 244 -0.72 -3.76 -28.11
#